data_e7e92808937db557127ff3eddeeb5080
#
_entry.id   e7e92808937db557127ff3eddeeb5080
#
_cell.length_a   1.000
_cell.length_b   1.000
_cell.length_c   1.000
_cell.angle_alpha   90.00
_cell.angle_beta   90.00
_cell.angle_gamma   90.00
#
_symmetry.space_group_name_H-M   'P 1'
#
loop_
_entity.id
_entity.type
_entity.pdbx_description
1 polymer ?
#
loop_
_entity_poly.entity_id
_entity_poly.type
_entity_poly.pdbx_seq_one_letter_code
_entity_poly.pdbx_strand_id
1 'polypeptide(L)'
;MKVAIIGTGNMGAGLAAALAGAGHNVSIGARDLAKAAALAERIGHGAIGGDIAAAVRVADVVVLALPFGAMEAAIESAGDVSGKVLIDISNPISADYKELVIGHTTFAAEEIQKLAPKALVVKAFNTIFASLLAPEAREGKVLQVFIAGNADTAKASVAELATSIGFDGVDAGPLSNSRFIEPIGEMNIHFGYFLGKGPAVAPVWVQV
;
A
#
# COMPACT_ATOMS: atom_id res chain seq x y z
N MET A 1 -4.06 15.03 4.19
CA MET A 1 -5.17 14.14 3.78
C MET A 1 -5.66 13.31 4.96
N LYS A 2 -6.88 12.75 4.87
CA LYS A 2 -7.40 11.76 5.82
C LYS A 2 -7.14 10.36 5.23
N VAL A 3 -6.31 9.58 5.90
CA VAL A 3 -5.84 8.30 5.40
C VAL A 3 -6.21 7.18 6.37
N ALA A 4 -6.91 6.15 5.88
CA ALA A 4 -7.10 4.91 6.62
C ALA A 4 -6.03 3.91 6.22
N ILE A 5 -5.42 3.25 7.19
CA ILE A 5 -4.50 2.12 6.98
C ILE A 5 -5.19 0.87 7.48
N ILE A 6 -5.49 -0.05 6.57
CA ILE A 6 -6.14 -1.31 6.93
C ILE A 6 -5.08 -2.40 7.03
N GLY A 7 -4.81 -2.79 8.28
CA GLY A 7 -3.77 -3.75 8.63
C GLY A 7 -2.68 -3.18 9.52
N THR A 8 -2.24 -4.01 10.49
CA THR A 8 -1.24 -3.65 11.51
C THR A 8 0.09 -4.40 11.33
N GLY A 9 0.32 -5.00 10.16
CA GLY A 9 1.58 -5.62 9.79
C GLY A 9 2.69 -4.59 9.52
N ASN A 10 3.90 -5.06 9.17
CA ASN A 10 5.07 -4.20 9.00
C ASN A 10 4.84 -3.06 7.99
N MET A 11 4.23 -3.35 6.84
CA MET A 11 3.91 -2.31 5.84
C MET A 11 2.87 -1.33 6.37
N GLY A 12 1.77 -1.80 6.97
CA GLY A 12 0.73 -0.94 7.54
C GLY A 12 1.27 -0.06 8.66
N ALA A 13 2.06 -0.62 9.57
CA ALA A 13 2.67 0.13 10.67
C ALA A 13 3.67 1.19 10.16
N GLY A 14 4.51 0.82 9.19
CA GLY A 14 5.49 1.73 8.61
C GLY A 14 4.85 2.88 7.83
N LEU A 15 3.85 2.59 6.97
CA LEU A 15 3.11 3.63 6.24
C LEU A 15 2.32 4.54 7.19
N ALA A 16 1.67 3.96 8.22
CA ALA A 16 0.94 4.74 9.22
C ALA A 16 1.87 5.72 9.97
N ALA A 17 3.05 5.25 10.39
CA ALA A 17 4.03 6.09 11.07
C ALA A 17 4.58 7.19 10.15
N ALA A 18 4.97 6.85 8.93
CA ALA A 18 5.51 7.81 7.97
C ALA A 18 4.48 8.90 7.62
N LEU A 19 3.23 8.51 7.32
CA LEU A 19 2.17 9.44 6.94
C LEU A 19 1.72 10.31 8.13
N ALA A 20 1.60 9.75 9.33
CA ALA A 20 1.29 10.54 10.53
C ALA A 20 2.41 11.55 10.84
N GLY A 21 3.67 11.13 10.74
CA GLY A 21 4.84 12.00 10.89
C GLY A 21 4.91 13.12 9.85
N ALA A 22 4.40 12.88 8.64
CA ALA A 22 4.25 13.88 7.58
C ALA A 22 3.03 14.81 7.74
N GLY A 23 2.26 14.67 8.84
CA GLY A 23 1.13 15.55 9.17
C GLY A 23 -0.21 15.14 8.54
N HIS A 24 -0.35 13.91 8.04
CA HIS A 24 -1.65 13.39 7.60
C HIS A 24 -2.48 12.89 8.79
N ASN A 25 -3.81 12.98 8.68
CA ASN A 25 -4.72 12.44 9.67
C ASN A 25 -4.86 10.92 9.43
N VAL A 26 -4.22 10.10 10.24
CA VAL A 26 -4.15 8.65 10.07
C VAL A 26 -5.13 7.93 11.00
N SER A 27 -5.96 7.06 10.42
CA SER A 27 -6.83 6.12 11.13
C SER A 27 -6.41 4.69 10.79
N ILE A 28 -6.19 3.85 11.79
CA ILE A 28 -5.75 2.46 11.64
C ILE A 28 -6.93 1.54 11.88
N GLY A 29 -7.29 0.75 10.86
CA GLY A 29 -8.37 -0.23 10.94
C GLY A 29 -7.83 -1.66 10.98
N ALA A 30 -8.30 -2.47 11.92
CA ALA A 30 -7.96 -3.88 11.99
C ALA A 30 -9.11 -4.73 12.56
N ARG A 31 -9.07 -6.05 12.33
CA ARG A 31 -9.98 -7.00 12.98
C ARG A 31 -9.74 -7.09 14.50
N ASP A 32 -8.49 -6.95 14.91
CA ASP A 32 -8.07 -6.88 16.30
C ASP A 32 -7.95 -5.41 16.71
N LEU A 33 -8.98 -4.93 17.40
CA LEU A 33 -9.08 -3.53 17.85
C LEU A 33 -7.96 -3.14 18.80
N ALA A 34 -7.52 -4.07 19.66
CA ALA A 34 -6.44 -3.82 20.61
C ALA A 34 -5.12 -3.58 19.88
N LYS A 35 -4.83 -4.34 18.81
CA LYS A 35 -3.64 -4.12 17.97
C LYS A 35 -3.70 -2.80 17.23
N ALA A 36 -4.86 -2.40 16.72
CA ALA A 36 -5.01 -1.11 16.06
C ALA A 36 -4.79 0.04 17.03
N ALA A 37 -5.39 -0.02 18.22
CA ALA A 37 -5.23 1.01 19.26
C ALA A 37 -3.79 1.12 19.76
N ALA A 38 -3.15 -0.01 20.08
CA ALA A 38 -1.75 -0.05 20.51
C ALA A 38 -0.78 0.48 19.44
N LEU A 39 -1.07 0.20 18.16
CA LEU A 39 -0.27 0.74 17.06
C LEU A 39 -0.44 2.25 16.96
N ALA A 40 -1.65 2.76 17.03
CA ALA A 40 -1.94 4.20 16.99
C ALA A 40 -1.27 4.95 18.16
N GLU A 41 -1.36 4.41 19.38
CA GLU A 41 -0.69 4.97 20.57
C GLU A 41 0.84 5.05 20.36
N ARG A 42 1.45 3.98 19.86
CA ARG A 42 2.90 3.92 19.59
C ARG A 42 3.34 4.92 18.52
N ILE A 43 2.52 5.13 17.48
CA ILE A 43 2.80 6.10 16.42
C ILE A 43 2.67 7.53 16.93
N GLY A 44 1.67 7.81 17.76
CA GLY A 44 1.39 9.17 18.19
C GLY A 44 0.86 10.06 17.07
N HIS A 45 1.28 11.31 17.00
CA HIS A 45 0.91 12.28 15.96
C HIS A 45 -0.60 12.40 15.69
N GLY A 46 -1.44 12.08 16.70
CA GLY A 46 -2.89 12.09 16.56
C GLY A 46 -3.49 10.91 15.78
N ALA A 47 -2.71 9.86 15.52
CA ALA A 47 -3.22 8.64 14.90
C ALA A 47 -4.29 7.97 15.78
N ILE A 48 -5.32 7.40 15.14
CA ILE A 48 -6.45 6.76 15.83
C ILE A 48 -6.50 5.29 15.40
N GLY A 49 -6.72 4.37 16.34
CA GLY A 49 -6.90 2.94 16.08
C GLY A 49 -8.34 2.50 16.35
N GLY A 50 -8.88 1.60 15.50
CA GLY A 50 -10.24 1.09 15.65
C GLY A 50 -10.56 -0.06 14.70
N ASP A 51 -11.86 -0.27 14.47
CA ASP A 51 -12.33 -1.21 13.47
C ASP A 51 -12.16 -0.66 12.03
N ILE A 52 -12.25 -1.58 11.06
CA ILE A 52 -12.04 -1.25 9.65
C ILE A 52 -13.07 -0.23 9.15
N ALA A 53 -14.36 -0.43 9.46
CA ALA A 53 -15.43 0.44 8.98
C ALA A 53 -15.31 1.87 9.56
N ALA A 54 -14.96 1.99 10.85
CA ALA A 54 -14.75 3.29 11.49
C ALA A 54 -13.57 4.05 10.86
N ALA A 55 -12.46 3.36 10.60
CA ALA A 55 -11.29 3.97 9.95
C ALA A 55 -11.63 4.43 8.52
N VAL A 56 -12.28 3.57 7.73
CA VAL A 56 -12.65 3.88 6.35
C VAL A 56 -13.66 5.02 6.24
N ARG A 57 -14.63 5.07 7.14
CA ARG A 57 -15.70 6.09 7.11
C ARG A 57 -15.17 7.52 7.11
N VAL A 58 -14.10 7.79 7.83
CA VAL A 58 -13.53 9.14 8.00
C VAL A 58 -12.43 9.48 7.00
N ALA A 59 -12.02 8.52 6.18
CA ALA A 59 -10.89 8.66 5.27
C ALA A 59 -11.32 9.00 3.83
N ASP A 60 -10.48 9.75 3.14
CA ASP A 60 -10.58 9.99 1.70
C ASP A 60 -9.76 8.95 0.92
N VAL A 61 -8.65 8.52 1.50
CA VAL A 61 -7.72 7.51 0.96
C VAL A 61 -7.64 6.33 1.93
N VAL A 62 -7.71 5.12 1.39
CA VAL A 62 -7.64 3.87 2.15
C VAL A 62 -6.48 3.01 1.63
N VAL A 63 -5.52 2.71 2.48
CA VAL A 63 -4.40 1.81 2.16
C VAL A 63 -4.74 0.40 2.63
N LEU A 64 -4.80 -0.54 1.69
CA LEU A 64 -5.04 -1.95 1.95
C LEU A 64 -3.70 -2.66 2.23
N ALA A 65 -3.23 -2.60 3.49
CA ALA A 65 -1.95 -3.16 3.92
C ALA A 65 -2.10 -4.60 4.44
N LEU A 66 -2.65 -5.47 3.59
CA LEU A 66 -3.02 -6.85 3.89
C LEU A 66 -2.47 -7.79 2.81
N PRO A 67 -2.28 -9.08 3.11
CA PRO A 67 -2.08 -10.09 2.08
C PRO A 67 -3.27 -10.16 1.12
N PHE A 68 -3.01 -10.47 -0.16
CA PHE A 68 -4.06 -10.52 -1.20
C PHE A 68 -5.27 -11.37 -0.80
N GLY A 69 -5.05 -12.57 -0.24
CA GLY A 69 -6.14 -13.46 0.19
C GLY A 69 -7.03 -12.92 1.32
N ALA A 70 -6.71 -11.76 1.93
CA ALA A 70 -7.53 -11.13 2.96
C ALA A 70 -8.32 -9.91 2.42
N MET A 71 -8.19 -9.57 1.13
CA MET A 71 -8.75 -8.34 0.57
C MET A 71 -10.26 -8.35 0.52
N GLU A 72 -10.89 -9.45 0.07
CA GLU A 72 -12.35 -9.57 -0.01
C GLU A 72 -13.01 -9.30 1.35
N ALA A 73 -12.60 -10.02 2.39
CA ALA A 73 -13.14 -9.85 3.74
C ALA A 73 -12.86 -8.44 4.31
N ALA A 74 -11.75 -7.81 3.95
CA ALA A 74 -11.43 -6.47 4.39
C ALA A 74 -12.31 -5.42 3.70
N ILE A 75 -12.58 -5.55 2.40
CA ILE A 75 -13.46 -4.67 1.63
C ILE A 75 -14.91 -4.81 2.13
N GLU A 76 -15.38 -6.03 2.38
CA GLU A 76 -16.70 -6.26 3.00
C GLU A 76 -16.80 -5.58 4.38
N SER A 77 -15.77 -5.72 5.21
CA SER A 77 -15.71 -5.08 6.54
C SER A 77 -15.59 -3.56 6.47
N ALA A 78 -15.08 -3.02 5.38
CA ALA A 78 -14.91 -1.57 5.18
C ALA A 78 -16.25 -0.85 4.97
N GLY A 79 -17.26 -1.54 4.46
CA GLY A 79 -18.55 -0.97 4.11
C GLY A 79 -18.49 -0.14 2.83
N ASP A 80 -19.08 1.05 2.82
CA ASP A 80 -19.11 1.88 1.62
C ASP A 80 -17.77 2.57 1.36
N VAL A 81 -17.14 2.16 0.26
CA VAL A 81 -15.89 2.73 -0.26
C VAL A 81 -16.09 3.55 -1.55
N SER A 82 -17.34 3.86 -1.90
CA SER A 82 -17.66 4.60 -3.12
C SER A 82 -16.94 5.95 -3.18
N GLY A 83 -16.28 6.21 -4.29
CA GLY A 83 -15.55 7.45 -4.55
C GLY A 83 -14.25 7.62 -3.74
N LYS A 84 -13.90 6.68 -2.86
CA LYS A 84 -12.65 6.72 -2.12
C LYS A 84 -11.50 6.17 -2.98
N VAL A 85 -10.30 6.69 -2.75
CA VAL A 85 -9.07 6.12 -3.32
C VAL A 85 -8.68 4.89 -2.49
N LEU A 86 -8.62 3.72 -3.12
CA LEU A 86 -8.12 2.49 -2.49
C LEU A 86 -6.71 2.19 -3.02
N ILE A 87 -5.71 2.27 -2.17
CA ILE A 87 -4.33 1.93 -2.50
C ILE A 87 -4.10 0.45 -2.18
N ASP A 88 -3.92 -0.36 -3.21
CA ASP A 88 -3.47 -1.74 -3.08
C ASP A 88 -1.94 -1.81 -3.06
N ILE A 89 -1.39 -2.30 -1.95
CA ILE A 89 0.05 -2.49 -1.78
C ILE A 89 0.46 -3.97 -1.80
N SER A 90 -0.48 -4.88 -2.09
CA SER A 90 -0.22 -6.32 -2.03
C SER A 90 0.55 -6.83 -3.24
N ASN A 91 1.14 -8.01 -3.07
CA ASN A 91 1.58 -8.88 -4.15
C ASN A 91 0.83 -10.20 -4.02
N PRO A 92 0.24 -10.75 -5.10
CA PRO A 92 -0.51 -12.00 -5.07
C PRO A 92 0.45 -13.20 -5.15
N ILE A 93 1.23 -13.41 -4.06
CA ILE A 93 2.28 -14.42 -3.99
C ILE A 93 1.87 -15.59 -3.09
N SER A 94 2.42 -16.76 -3.38
CA SER A 94 2.26 -17.98 -2.59
C SER A 94 2.85 -17.83 -1.18
N ALA A 95 2.44 -18.72 -0.26
CA ALA A 95 2.90 -18.67 1.13
C ALA A 95 4.40 -18.91 1.28
N ASP A 96 5.03 -19.60 0.33
CA ASP A 96 6.47 -19.82 0.26
C ASP A 96 7.23 -18.78 -0.57
N TYR A 97 6.54 -17.76 -1.07
CA TYR A 97 7.06 -16.64 -1.85
C TYR A 97 7.74 -17.03 -3.17
N LYS A 98 7.31 -18.13 -3.80
CA LYS A 98 7.96 -18.64 -5.02
C LYS A 98 7.13 -18.45 -6.30
N GLU A 99 5.84 -18.22 -6.15
CA GLU A 99 4.92 -18.16 -7.28
C GLU A 99 3.91 -17.04 -7.13
N LEU A 100 3.51 -16.42 -8.23
CA LEU A 100 2.31 -15.60 -8.29
C LEU A 100 1.08 -16.52 -8.27
N VAL A 101 0.12 -16.26 -7.35
CA VAL A 101 -1.11 -17.07 -7.25
C VAL A 101 -2.16 -16.68 -8.28
N ILE A 102 -2.03 -15.51 -8.88
CA ILE A 102 -2.80 -15.06 -10.06
C ILE A 102 -1.85 -14.35 -11.03
N GLY A 103 -2.19 -14.34 -12.31
CA GLY A 103 -1.33 -13.71 -13.31
C GLY A 103 -1.87 -13.78 -14.74
N HIS A 104 -1.11 -13.25 -15.71
CA HIS A 104 -1.34 -13.17 -17.14
C HIS A 104 -2.54 -12.31 -17.55
N THR A 105 -3.77 -12.67 -17.18
CA THR A 105 -5.00 -11.99 -17.62
C THR A 105 -5.58 -11.04 -16.59
N THR A 106 -5.19 -11.20 -15.31
CA THR A 106 -5.63 -10.36 -14.20
C THR A 106 -4.59 -10.37 -13.08
N PHE A 107 -4.62 -9.35 -12.20
CA PHE A 107 -3.73 -9.24 -11.05
C PHE A 107 -4.49 -8.68 -9.83
N ALA A 108 -3.85 -8.63 -8.66
CA ALA A 108 -4.50 -8.29 -7.39
C ALA A 108 -5.28 -6.97 -7.44
N ALA A 109 -4.70 -5.89 -7.98
CA ALA A 109 -5.37 -4.60 -8.06
C ALA A 109 -6.63 -4.63 -8.93
N GLU A 110 -6.63 -5.42 -10.02
CA GLU A 110 -7.81 -5.57 -10.89
C GLU A 110 -8.91 -6.38 -10.21
N GLU A 111 -8.56 -7.42 -9.44
CA GLU A 111 -9.54 -8.18 -8.64
C GLU A 111 -10.14 -7.30 -7.53
N ILE A 112 -9.34 -6.49 -6.86
CA ILE A 112 -9.81 -5.50 -5.87
C ILE A 112 -10.78 -4.51 -6.52
N GLN A 113 -10.50 -4.03 -7.75
CA GLN A 113 -11.42 -3.15 -8.47
C GLN A 113 -12.76 -3.81 -8.77
N LYS A 114 -12.79 -5.13 -9.03
CA LYS A 114 -14.05 -5.87 -9.21
C LYS A 114 -14.84 -5.99 -7.90
N LEU A 115 -14.15 -6.19 -6.77
CA LEU A 115 -14.77 -6.23 -5.44
C LEU A 115 -15.30 -4.86 -5.00
N ALA A 116 -14.66 -3.77 -5.43
CA ALA A 116 -15.01 -2.40 -5.09
C ALA A 116 -15.23 -1.55 -6.36
N PRO A 117 -16.28 -1.80 -7.18
CA PRO A 117 -16.43 -1.22 -8.52
C PRO A 117 -16.65 0.30 -8.51
N LYS A 118 -17.07 0.88 -7.39
CA LYS A 118 -17.29 2.33 -7.24
C LYS A 118 -16.12 3.05 -6.57
N ALA A 119 -15.09 2.34 -6.15
CA ALA A 119 -13.86 2.93 -5.61
C ALA A 119 -12.88 3.26 -6.74
N LEU A 120 -11.92 4.12 -6.44
CA LEU A 120 -10.82 4.49 -7.33
C LEU A 120 -9.58 3.69 -6.92
N VAL A 121 -9.43 2.48 -7.46
CA VAL A 121 -8.31 1.61 -7.09
C VAL A 121 -7.01 2.07 -7.75
N VAL A 122 -5.96 2.12 -6.95
CA VAL A 122 -4.60 2.48 -7.37
C VAL A 122 -3.63 1.44 -6.82
N LYS A 123 -2.80 0.86 -7.67
CA LYS A 123 -1.65 0.03 -7.28
C LYS A 123 -0.48 0.93 -6.94
N ALA A 124 0.11 0.77 -5.73
CA ALA A 124 1.31 1.50 -5.34
C ALA A 124 2.04 0.80 -4.18
N PHE A 125 3.30 1.18 -3.90
CA PHE A 125 4.12 0.69 -2.77
C PHE A 125 4.41 -0.81 -2.71
N ASN A 126 3.90 -1.62 -3.61
CA ASN A 126 4.10 -3.08 -3.61
C ASN A 126 5.56 -3.49 -3.90
N THR A 127 6.36 -2.57 -4.43
CA THR A 127 7.79 -2.76 -4.73
C THR A 127 8.71 -2.20 -3.64
N ILE A 128 8.16 -1.71 -2.51
CA ILE A 128 8.92 -1.12 -1.41
C ILE A 128 8.87 -2.07 -0.20
N PHE A 129 10.03 -2.43 0.33
CA PHE A 129 10.08 -3.17 1.60
C PHE A 129 9.73 -2.26 2.79
N ALA A 130 9.08 -2.85 3.80
CA ALA A 130 8.69 -2.13 5.00
C ALA A 130 9.88 -1.47 5.73
N SER A 131 11.06 -2.08 5.67
CA SER A 131 12.32 -1.53 6.20
C SER A 131 12.73 -0.20 5.56
N LEU A 132 12.31 0.05 4.31
CA LEU A 132 12.66 1.26 3.56
C LEU A 132 11.67 2.41 3.73
N LEU A 133 10.60 2.21 4.51
CA LEU A 133 9.61 3.27 4.76
C LEU A 133 10.17 4.38 5.66
N ALA A 134 11.06 4.04 6.59
CA ALA A 134 11.77 5.01 7.41
C ALA A 134 12.83 5.75 6.56
N PRO A 135 12.86 7.10 6.57
CA PRO A 135 13.81 7.89 5.77
C PRO A 135 15.27 7.51 6.01
N GLU A 136 15.62 7.20 7.25
CA GLU A 136 16.99 6.87 7.67
C GLU A 136 17.50 5.60 7.00
N ALA A 137 16.61 4.64 6.73
CA ALA A 137 16.96 3.37 6.09
C ALA A 137 17.29 3.51 4.60
N ARG A 138 16.99 4.65 4.01
CA ARG A 138 17.24 4.91 2.58
C ARG A 138 18.58 5.60 2.30
N GLU A 139 19.34 5.97 3.33
CA GLU A 139 20.69 6.57 3.22
C GLU A 139 20.72 7.77 2.26
N GLY A 140 19.71 8.62 2.31
CA GLY A 140 19.57 9.79 1.45
C GLY A 140 19.10 9.51 0.01
N LYS A 141 18.80 8.25 -0.33
CA LYS A 141 18.25 7.88 -1.64
C LYS A 141 16.75 8.14 -1.69
N VAL A 142 16.28 8.70 -2.80
CA VAL A 142 14.86 8.80 -3.12
C VAL A 142 14.48 7.58 -3.95
N LEU A 143 13.62 6.73 -3.39
CA LEU A 143 13.16 5.52 -4.06
C LEU A 143 11.87 5.79 -4.83
N GLN A 144 11.65 5.06 -5.92
CA GLN A 144 10.47 5.19 -6.77
C GLN A 144 9.32 4.32 -6.28
N VAL A 145 8.13 4.92 -6.25
CA VAL A 145 6.85 4.23 -6.06
C VAL A 145 6.11 4.24 -7.38
N PHE A 146 5.97 3.10 -8.01
CA PHE A 146 5.20 2.96 -9.25
C PHE A 146 3.71 3.00 -8.94
N ILE A 147 2.97 3.88 -9.66
CA ILE A 147 1.57 4.18 -9.39
C ILE A 147 0.74 3.88 -10.63
N ALA A 148 -0.11 2.85 -10.58
CA ALA A 148 -1.02 2.50 -11.66
C ALA A 148 -2.47 2.64 -11.22
N GLY A 149 -3.30 3.31 -12.04
CA GLY A 149 -4.71 3.54 -11.74
C GLY A 149 -5.45 4.16 -12.93
N ASN A 150 -6.77 4.00 -12.96
CA ASN A 150 -7.57 4.49 -14.09
C ASN A 150 -8.03 5.95 -13.93
N ALA A 151 -7.97 6.50 -12.71
CA ALA A 151 -8.35 7.89 -12.41
C ALA A 151 -7.10 8.73 -12.15
N ASP A 152 -6.83 9.73 -12.98
CA ASP A 152 -5.65 10.60 -12.84
C ASP A 152 -5.65 11.36 -11.51
N THR A 153 -6.82 11.77 -11.03
CA THR A 153 -6.97 12.43 -9.72
C THR A 153 -6.56 11.51 -8.57
N ALA A 154 -6.90 10.21 -8.65
CA ALA A 154 -6.51 9.24 -7.63
C ALA A 154 -5.00 8.98 -7.68
N LYS A 155 -4.41 8.81 -8.87
CA LYS A 155 -2.95 8.68 -9.02
C LYS A 155 -2.21 9.90 -8.48
N ALA A 156 -2.70 11.11 -8.77
CA ALA A 156 -2.11 12.36 -8.25
C ALA A 156 -2.14 12.40 -6.71
N SER A 157 -3.26 12.00 -6.08
CA SER A 157 -3.35 11.93 -4.61
C SER A 157 -2.36 10.92 -4.02
N VAL A 158 -2.16 9.78 -4.69
CA VAL A 158 -1.18 8.77 -4.24
C VAL A 158 0.25 9.25 -4.44
N ALA A 159 0.55 9.96 -5.53
CA ALA A 159 1.85 10.57 -5.76
C ALA A 159 2.17 11.65 -4.70
N GLU A 160 1.18 12.47 -4.32
CA GLU A 160 1.33 13.44 -3.23
C GLU A 160 1.64 12.75 -1.90
N LEU A 161 0.92 11.65 -1.56
CA LEU A 161 1.23 10.85 -0.36
C LEU A 161 2.64 10.27 -0.41
N ALA A 162 3.06 9.70 -1.54
CA ALA A 162 4.41 9.16 -1.70
C ALA A 162 5.48 10.25 -1.51
N THR A 163 5.29 11.41 -2.13
CA THR A 163 6.21 12.55 -2.01
C THR A 163 6.28 13.08 -0.58
N SER A 164 5.15 13.15 0.13
CA SER A 164 5.10 13.64 1.52
C SER A 164 5.95 12.82 2.49
N ILE A 165 6.20 11.55 2.17
CA ILE A 165 7.04 10.64 2.95
C ILE A 165 8.39 10.35 2.27
N GLY A 166 8.79 11.19 1.30
CA GLY A 166 10.11 11.21 0.70
C GLY A 166 10.37 10.14 -0.36
N PHE A 167 9.33 9.71 -1.08
CA PHE A 167 9.45 8.86 -2.28
C PHE A 167 9.18 9.66 -3.55
N ASP A 168 9.65 9.16 -4.68
CA ASP A 168 9.32 9.65 -6.01
C ASP A 168 8.15 8.85 -6.58
N GLY A 169 6.99 9.50 -6.78
CA GLY A 169 5.80 8.88 -7.35
C GLY A 169 5.86 8.83 -8.88
N VAL A 170 6.06 7.66 -9.44
CA VAL A 170 6.15 7.44 -10.90
C VAL A 170 4.81 6.96 -11.44
N ASP A 171 4.18 7.72 -12.33
CA ASP A 171 2.97 7.29 -13.01
C ASP A 171 3.28 6.10 -13.94
N ALA A 172 2.75 4.94 -13.59
CA ALA A 172 2.91 3.70 -14.33
C ALA A 172 1.70 3.39 -15.25
N GLY A 173 0.82 4.37 -15.48
CA GLY A 173 -0.30 4.27 -16.42
C GLY A 173 -1.59 3.67 -15.82
N PRO A 174 -2.40 2.97 -16.65
CA PRO A 174 -3.69 2.43 -16.22
C PRO A 174 -3.55 1.30 -15.19
N LEU A 175 -4.62 1.01 -14.46
CA LEU A 175 -4.64 -0.04 -13.44
C LEU A 175 -4.21 -1.41 -13.98
N SER A 176 -4.49 -1.68 -15.26
CA SER A 176 -4.05 -2.91 -15.94
C SER A 176 -2.53 -3.09 -15.95
N ASN A 177 -1.74 -2.02 -15.76
CA ASN A 177 -0.29 -2.10 -15.65
C ASN A 177 0.17 -2.69 -14.29
N SER A 178 -0.75 -2.93 -13.34
CA SER A 178 -0.47 -3.78 -12.17
C SER A 178 0.08 -5.16 -12.58
N ARG A 179 -0.30 -5.64 -13.78
CA ARG A 179 0.21 -6.88 -14.39
C ARG A 179 1.72 -6.90 -14.60
N PHE A 180 2.35 -5.74 -14.66
CA PHE A 180 3.81 -5.60 -14.78
C PHE A 180 4.44 -5.24 -13.44
N ILE A 181 3.76 -4.45 -12.61
CA ILE A 181 4.27 -3.95 -11.33
C ILE A 181 4.28 -5.06 -10.26
N GLU A 182 3.27 -5.91 -10.21
CA GLU A 182 3.19 -7.00 -9.22
C GLU A 182 4.30 -8.04 -9.42
N PRO A 183 4.62 -8.51 -10.64
CA PRO A 183 5.80 -9.34 -10.88
C PRO A 183 7.14 -8.65 -10.52
N ILE A 184 7.24 -7.33 -10.68
CA ILE A 184 8.44 -6.59 -10.20
C ILE A 184 8.53 -6.65 -8.68
N GLY A 185 7.40 -6.53 -7.96
CA GLY A 185 7.35 -6.69 -6.51
C GLY A 185 7.82 -8.07 -6.05
N GLU A 186 7.40 -9.12 -6.75
CA GLU A 186 7.89 -10.49 -6.49
C GLU A 186 9.39 -10.61 -6.76
N MET A 187 9.85 -10.11 -7.90
CA MET A 187 11.28 -10.13 -8.21
C MET A 187 12.10 -9.38 -7.16
N ASN A 188 11.56 -8.27 -6.61
CA ASN A 188 12.21 -7.56 -5.53
C ASN A 188 12.32 -8.41 -4.25
N ILE A 189 11.29 -9.19 -3.91
CA ILE A 189 11.32 -10.16 -2.80
C ILE A 189 12.42 -11.20 -3.04
N HIS A 190 12.53 -11.72 -4.26
CA HIS A 190 13.58 -12.67 -4.61
C HIS A 190 14.98 -12.06 -4.48
N PHE A 191 15.21 -10.85 -4.97
CA PHE A 191 16.49 -10.15 -4.77
C PHE A 191 16.84 -10.01 -3.29
N GLY A 192 15.86 -9.59 -2.47
CA GLY A 192 16.07 -9.37 -1.05
C GLY A 192 16.38 -10.64 -0.27
N TYR A 193 15.49 -11.61 -0.36
CA TYR A 193 15.49 -12.76 0.55
C TYR A 193 16.07 -14.04 -0.04
N PHE A 194 15.91 -14.31 -1.33
CA PHE A 194 16.40 -15.56 -1.94
C PHE A 194 17.76 -15.40 -2.59
N LEU A 195 18.09 -14.22 -3.11
CA LEU A 195 19.39 -13.93 -3.73
C LEU A 195 20.34 -13.17 -2.78
N GLY A 196 19.98 -13.02 -1.52
CA GLY A 196 20.87 -12.55 -0.45
C GLY A 196 21.25 -11.06 -0.51
N LYS A 197 20.49 -10.22 -1.21
CA LYS A 197 20.74 -8.76 -1.26
C LYS A 197 20.22 -8.01 -0.04
N GLY A 198 19.40 -8.68 0.80
CA GLY A 198 18.79 -8.11 1.99
C GLY A 198 17.56 -7.22 1.68
N PRO A 199 16.85 -6.79 2.73
CA PRO A 199 15.60 -6.04 2.59
C PRO A 199 15.83 -4.53 2.33
N ALA A 200 17.00 -4.15 1.81
CA ALA A 200 17.36 -2.77 1.45
C ALA A 200 17.53 -2.60 -0.07
N VAL A 201 16.74 -3.33 -0.86
CA VAL A 201 16.72 -3.24 -2.32
C VAL A 201 15.37 -2.71 -2.79
N ALA A 202 15.38 -1.93 -3.87
CA ALA A 202 14.19 -1.43 -4.52
C ALA A 202 14.44 -1.28 -6.03
N PRO A 203 13.45 -1.52 -6.90
CA PRO A 203 13.57 -1.26 -8.32
C PRO A 203 13.58 0.24 -8.61
N VAL A 204 14.33 0.64 -9.63
CA VAL A 204 14.40 2.02 -10.13
C VAL A 204 14.30 2.01 -11.64
N TRP A 205 13.53 2.93 -12.20
CA TRP A 205 13.44 3.15 -13.64
C TRP A 205 14.20 4.43 -14.00
N VAL A 206 15.27 4.30 -14.75
CA VAL A 206 16.14 5.44 -15.12
C VAL A 206 15.88 5.82 -16.57
N GLN A 207 15.59 7.08 -16.80
CA GLN A 207 15.55 7.64 -18.15
C GLN A 207 16.97 8.12 -18.51
N VAL A 208 17.48 7.68 -19.64
CA VAL A 208 18.82 8.03 -20.20
C VAL A 208 18.65 8.83 -21.47
#